data_48451043d5688b35f17a47f2561b34e9
#
_entry.id   48451043d5688b35f17a47f2561b34e9
#
_cell.length_a   1.000
_cell.length_b   1.000
_cell.length_c   1.000
_cell.angle_alpha   90.00
_cell.angle_beta   90.00
_cell.angle_gamma   90.00
#
_symmetry.space_group_name_H-M   'P 1'
#
loop_
_entity.id
_entity.type
_entity.pdbx_description
1 polymer ?
#
loop_
_entity_poly.entity_id
_entity_poly.type
_entity_poly.pdbx_seq_one_letter_code
_entity_poly.pdbx_strand_id
1 'polypeptide(L)'
;MVTILLIVIYIAFIGLGIPDSLFGTAWPAIYTEYGLPISLGGVITMVTFIGTTISSLLSARLIRKFGTARLTAGCTLLTALALLGFSFSHSFVVLIILAVPLGLGAGSIDTALNNYVASHYNASQMSFLHCFYGVGVTVSPFILTLVFRNDTNWRRGYGIATIIQFAIAAIVILSLPLWNRVRDKNEISESAIKSLSVIEASKIRGVKVMWLLFLCTCSIELTVGAWSSTFLVESRGATEELAAGTITFYYLGMTSGRFLSGVLARKIHSRTIITIGSVILGIALLMLTITNNSYIAIAALFLIGLGNGPLFPNLNYLTPEQFGEERSAALIGAQMAVANIGIVISPLLFGFLGQALGMGLFGYYLLFFYGFLVIGVILNRKQFRKNG
;
A
#
# COMPACT_ATOMS: atom_id res chain seq x y z
N MET A 1 -20.23 -17.52 9.12
CA MET A 1 -18.86 -17.58 9.68
C MET A 1 -17.84 -16.98 8.72
N VAL A 2 -17.76 -17.41 7.46
CA VAL A 2 -16.85 -16.86 6.44
C VAL A 2 -16.98 -15.32 6.32
N THR A 3 -18.21 -14.79 6.30
CA THR A 3 -18.46 -13.33 6.21
C THR A 3 -17.94 -12.58 7.44
N ILE A 4 -18.07 -13.14 8.64
CA ILE A 4 -17.59 -12.50 9.87
C ILE A 4 -16.07 -12.44 9.88
N LEU A 5 -15.39 -13.51 9.47
CA LEU A 5 -13.94 -13.52 9.35
C LEU A 5 -13.45 -12.47 8.34
N LEU A 6 -14.13 -12.32 7.21
CA LEU A 6 -13.80 -11.30 6.22
C LEU A 6 -13.92 -9.88 6.79
N ILE A 7 -14.94 -9.62 7.63
CA ILE A 7 -15.09 -8.33 8.32
C ILE A 7 -13.90 -8.09 9.26
N VAL A 8 -13.47 -9.10 10.01
CA VAL A 8 -12.28 -9.00 10.88
C VAL A 8 -11.02 -8.69 10.06
N ILE A 9 -10.86 -9.34 8.91
CA ILE A 9 -9.74 -9.10 8.00
C ILE A 9 -9.77 -7.66 7.49
N TYR A 10 -10.94 -7.13 7.11
CA TYR A 10 -11.09 -5.73 6.69
C TYR A 10 -10.77 -4.75 7.83
N ILE A 11 -11.20 -5.04 9.06
CA ILE A 11 -10.86 -4.23 10.23
C ILE A 11 -9.34 -4.25 10.49
N ALA A 12 -8.67 -5.40 10.33
CA ALA A 12 -7.23 -5.49 10.44
C ALA A 12 -6.51 -4.63 9.38
N PHE A 13 -7.06 -4.51 8.18
CA PHE A 13 -6.52 -3.65 7.11
C PHE A 13 -6.76 -2.16 7.36
N ILE A 14 -7.84 -1.77 8.05
CA ILE A 14 -7.97 -0.40 8.58
C ILE A 14 -6.81 -0.11 9.53
N GLY A 15 -6.52 -1.04 10.45
CA GLY A 15 -5.40 -0.93 11.39
C GLY A 15 -4.04 -0.87 10.70
N LEU A 16 -3.88 -1.50 9.55
CA LEU A 16 -2.66 -1.43 8.75
C LEU A 16 -2.48 -0.03 8.13
N GLY A 17 -3.57 0.60 7.66
CA GLY A 17 -3.52 1.93 7.05
C GLY A 17 -3.31 3.09 8.03
N ILE A 18 -3.70 2.93 9.31
CA ILE A 18 -3.61 4.00 10.31
C ILE A 18 -2.17 4.52 10.49
N PRO A 19 -1.14 3.70 10.70
CA PRO A 19 0.23 4.18 10.90
C PRO A 19 0.83 4.87 9.67
N ASP A 20 0.46 4.45 8.47
CA ASP A 20 1.13 4.83 7.23
C ASP A 20 1.04 6.33 6.91
N SER A 21 -0.08 6.97 7.20
CA SER A 21 -0.25 8.41 6.97
C SER A 21 -0.10 9.28 8.23
N LEU A 22 -0.11 8.65 9.41
CA LEU A 22 -0.05 9.36 10.70
C LEU A 22 1.28 10.12 10.86
N PHE A 23 2.41 9.46 10.55
CA PHE A 23 3.72 10.05 10.71
C PHE A 23 3.93 11.28 9.81
N GLY A 24 3.60 11.18 8.54
CA GLY A 24 3.73 12.30 7.60
C GLY A 24 2.93 13.53 8.03
N THR A 25 1.74 13.33 8.57
CA THR A 25 0.89 14.41 9.07
C THR A 25 1.42 15.00 10.39
N ALA A 26 2.00 14.19 11.27
CA ALA A 26 2.56 14.64 12.54
C ALA A 26 3.95 15.28 12.40
N TRP A 27 4.68 14.98 11.33
CA TRP A 27 6.07 15.37 11.15
C TRP A 27 6.35 16.87 11.30
N PRO A 28 5.53 17.80 10.76
CA PRO A 28 5.72 19.22 11.01
C PRO A 28 5.80 19.61 12.48
N ALA A 29 4.95 19.04 13.34
CA ALA A 29 4.98 19.26 14.77
C ALA A 29 6.18 18.59 15.44
N ILE A 30 6.57 17.39 15.00
CA ILE A 30 7.69 16.63 15.56
C ILE A 30 9.03 17.32 15.29
N TYR A 31 9.33 17.71 14.06
CA TYR A 31 10.62 18.30 13.74
C TYR A 31 10.77 19.69 14.39
N THR A 32 9.67 20.45 14.50
CA THR A 32 9.66 21.76 15.16
C THR A 32 9.94 21.58 16.66
N GLU A 33 9.27 20.65 17.34
CA GLU A 33 9.45 20.39 18.77
C GLU A 33 10.90 19.96 19.11
N TYR A 34 11.49 19.10 18.27
CA TYR A 34 12.83 18.59 18.52
C TYR A 34 13.96 19.43 17.92
N GLY A 35 13.64 20.54 17.22
CA GLY A 35 14.62 21.38 16.55
C GLY A 35 15.40 20.63 15.44
N LEU A 36 14.74 19.73 14.70
CA LEU A 36 15.37 18.85 13.73
C LEU A 36 15.27 19.42 12.31
N PRO A 37 16.22 19.08 11.42
CA PRO A 37 16.05 19.28 9.99
C PRO A 37 14.85 18.51 9.45
N ILE A 38 14.07 19.13 8.55
CA ILE A 38 12.87 18.54 7.91
C ILE A 38 13.20 17.19 7.25
N SER A 39 14.40 17.07 6.66
CA SER A 39 14.87 15.88 5.95
C SER A 39 14.97 14.62 6.82
N LEU A 40 15.10 14.74 8.14
CA LEU A 40 15.19 13.59 9.04
C LEU A 40 13.89 12.78 9.15
N GLY A 41 12.74 13.32 8.72
CA GLY A 41 11.50 12.55 8.61
C GLY A 41 11.64 11.34 7.67
N GLY A 42 12.44 11.50 6.63
CA GLY A 42 12.76 10.40 5.71
C GLY A 42 13.47 9.22 6.38
N VAL A 43 14.21 9.42 7.46
CA VAL A 43 14.90 8.34 8.19
C VAL A 43 13.89 7.38 8.84
N ILE A 44 12.87 7.90 9.53
CA ILE A 44 11.82 7.06 10.16
C ILE A 44 11.06 6.30 9.10
N THR A 45 10.64 6.98 8.04
CA THR A 45 9.96 6.35 6.90
C THR A 45 10.80 5.24 6.29
N MET A 46 12.09 5.49 6.04
CA MET A 46 13.03 4.51 5.49
C MET A 46 13.20 3.29 6.41
N VAL A 47 13.34 3.50 7.72
CA VAL A 47 13.48 2.40 8.70
C VAL A 47 12.20 1.56 8.73
N THR A 48 11.01 2.19 8.71
CA THR A 48 9.74 1.50 8.63
C THR A 48 9.65 0.65 7.35
N PHE A 49 9.97 1.20 6.19
CA PHE A 49 9.93 0.47 4.91
C PHE A 49 10.96 -0.67 4.84
N ILE A 50 12.16 -0.51 5.42
CA ILE A 50 13.12 -1.60 5.54
C ILE A 50 12.54 -2.73 6.40
N GLY A 51 11.95 -2.41 7.55
CA GLY A 51 11.27 -3.37 8.41
C GLY A 51 10.14 -4.10 7.69
N THR A 52 9.27 -3.35 6.97
CA THR A 52 8.19 -3.89 6.14
C THR A 52 8.73 -4.83 5.07
N THR A 53 9.78 -4.44 4.36
CA THR A 53 10.40 -5.26 3.32
C THR A 53 10.96 -6.57 3.88
N ILE A 54 11.71 -6.51 4.98
CA ILE A 54 12.29 -7.68 5.64
C ILE A 54 11.20 -8.64 6.09
N SER A 55 10.16 -8.15 6.77
CA SER A 55 9.08 -8.99 7.28
C SER A 55 8.22 -9.59 6.17
N SER A 56 8.00 -8.85 5.09
CA SER A 56 7.29 -9.36 3.90
C SER A 56 8.05 -10.51 3.25
N LEU A 57 9.37 -10.41 3.11
CA LEU A 57 10.21 -11.50 2.57
C LEU A 57 10.24 -12.73 3.49
N LEU A 58 10.12 -12.54 4.80
CA LEU A 58 10.08 -13.62 5.79
C LEU A 58 8.68 -14.19 6.00
N SER A 59 7.64 -13.55 5.47
CA SER A 59 6.23 -13.86 5.75
C SER A 59 5.86 -15.32 5.50
N ALA A 60 6.32 -15.94 4.41
CA ALA A 60 6.06 -17.35 4.13
C ALA A 60 6.59 -18.28 5.24
N ARG A 61 7.77 -17.97 5.81
CA ARG A 61 8.34 -18.73 6.96
C ARG A 61 7.55 -18.49 8.22
N LEU A 62 7.13 -17.24 8.45
CA LEU A 62 6.35 -16.84 9.62
C LEU A 62 4.94 -17.46 9.60
N ILE A 63 4.26 -17.43 8.44
CA ILE A 63 2.95 -18.07 8.24
C ILE A 63 3.06 -19.58 8.50
N ARG A 64 4.07 -20.24 7.90
CA ARG A 64 4.28 -21.68 8.13
C ARG A 64 4.51 -22.03 9.59
N LYS A 65 5.22 -21.18 10.34
CA LYS A 65 5.57 -21.43 11.76
C LYS A 65 4.42 -21.14 12.72
N PHE A 66 3.72 -20.03 12.52
CA PHE A 66 2.73 -19.50 13.46
C PHE A 66 1.28 -19.63 12.98
N GLY A 67 1.08 -19.79 11.67
CA GLY A 67 -0.20 -19.68 11.00
C GLY A 67 -0.61 -18.23 10.74
N THR A 68 -1.44 -18.01 9.72
CA THR A 68 -1.90 -16.66 9.32
C THR A 68 -2.59 -15.94 10.47
N ALA A 69 -3.50 -16.61 11.17
CA ALA A 69 -4.30 -16.02 12.25
C ALA A 69 -3.44 -15.47 13.41
N ARG A 70 -2.52 -16.32 13.93
CA ARG A 70 -1.66 -15.94 15.08
C ARG A 70 -0.63 -14.89 14.66
N LEU A 71 -0.09 -14.99 13.43
CA LEU A 71 0.83 -14.00 12.89
C LEU A 71 0.15 -12.63 12.79
N THR A 72 -1.05 -12.57 12.23
CA THR A 72 -1.82 -11.33 12.12
C THR A 72 -2.11 -10.74 13.50
N ALA A 73 -2.59 -11.55 14.45
CA ALA A 73 -2.89 -11.10 15.81
C ALA A 73 -1.65 -10.56 16.55
N GLY A 74 -0.54 -11.30 16.50
CA GLY A 74 0.72 -10.88 17.13
C GLY A 74 1.31 -9.61 16.51
N CYS A 75 1.28 -9.50 15.17
CA CYS A 75 1.79 -8.33 14.46
C CYS A 75 0.88 -7.10 14.63
N THR A 76 -0.45 -7.26 14.71
CA THR A 76 -1.36 -6.14 15.02
C THR A 76 -1.12 -5.63 16.45
N LEU A 77 -0.88 -6.51 17.40
CA LEU A 77 -0.49 -6.11 18.76
C LEU A 77 0.88 -5.42 18.77
N LEU A 78 1.85 -5.91 18.00
CA LEU A 78 3.18 -5.31 17.88
C LEU A 78 3.11 -3.87 17.33
N THR A 79 2.28 -3.64 16.30
CA THR A 79 2.07 -2.28 15.76
C THR A 79 1.36 -1.37 16.77
N ALA A 80 0.39 -1.90 17.54
CA ALA A 80 -0.26 -1.14 18.62
C ALA A 80 0.73 -0.72 19.72
N LEU A 81 1.63 -1.62 20.14
CA LEU A 81 2.69 -1.31 21.10
C LEU A 81 3.70 -0.30 20.56
N ALA A 82 4.04 -0.39 19.27
CA ALA A 82 4.90 0.60 18.63
C ALA A 82 4.24 2.00 18.64
N LEU A 83 2.96 2.11 18.25
CA LEU A 83 2.21 3.38 18.31
C LEU A 83 2.09 3.93 19.73
N LEU A 84 1.90 3.05 20.72
CA LEU A 84 1.94 3.43 22.13
C LEU A 84 3.27 4.07 22.49
N GLY A 85 4.38 3.44 22.08
CA GLY A 85 5.71 4.00 22.28
C GLY A 85 5.88 5.36 21.62
N PHE A 86 5.37 5.55 20.39
CA PHE A 86 5.35 6.85 19.72
C PHE A 86 4.62 7.90 20.56
N SER A 87 3.46 7.56 21.13
CA SER A 87 2.65 8.50 21.92
C SER A 87 3.32 8.97 23.22
N PHE A 88 4.27 8.21 23.76
CA PHE A 88 5.05 8.57 24.95
C PHE A 88 6.49 9.02 24.64
N SER A 89 6.86 9.06 23.36
CA SER A 89 8.23 9.40 22.99
C SER A 89 8.53 10.88 23.23
N HIS A 90 9.72 11.12 23.78
CA HIS A 90 10.33 12.43 23.96
C HIS A 90 11.70 12.52 23.27
N SER A 91 12.03 11.58 22.39
CA SER A 91 13.30 11.52 21.70
C SER A 91 13.14 11.01 20.28
N PHE A 92 13.81 11.67 19.33
CA PHE A 92 13.83 11.24 17.93
C PHE A 92 14.45 9.85 17.76
N VAL A 93 15.47 9.52 18.54
CA VAL A 93 16.12 8.19 18.52
C VAL A 93 15.13 7.09 18.91
N VAL A 94 14.26 7.36 19.90
CA VAL A 94 13.21 6.41 20.31
C VAL A 94 12.21 6.20 19.17
N LEU A 95 11.83 7.25 18.43
CA LEU A 95 10.95 7.11 17.26
C LEU A 95 11.58 6.22 16.18
N ILE A 96 12.91 6.34 15.92
CA ILE A 96 13.62 5.47 14.98
C ILE A 96 13.59 4.01 15.45
N ILE A 97 13.84 3.76 16.74
CA ILE A 97 13.82 2.39 17.31
C ILE A 97 12.42 1.80 17.18
N LEU A 98 11.38 2.57 17.46
CA LEU A 98 9.97 2.13 17.38
C LEU A 98 9.47 1.95 15.94
N ALA A 99 10.09 2.61 14.97
CA ALA A 99 9.79 2.41 13.55
C ALA A 99 10.12 0.98 13.08
N VAL A 100 11.10 0.31 13.72
CA VAL A 100 11.46 -1.09 13.40
C VAL A 100 10.30 -2.05 13.67
N PRO A 101 9.78 -2.18 14.91
CA PRO A 101 8.65 -3.08 15.17
C PRO A 101 7.37 -2.65 14.42
N LEU A 102 7.17 -1.36 14.16
CA LEU A 102 6.06 -0.86 13.35
C LEU A 102 6.13 -1.43 11.92
N GLY A 103 7.28 -1.30 11.25
CA GLY A 103 7.49 -1.82 9.91
C GLY A 103 7.43 -3.35 9.86
N LEU A 104 8.07 -4.06 10.79
CA LEU A 104 8.03 -5.54 10.85
C LEU A 104 6.60 -6.05 11.01
N GLY A 105 5.80 -5.41 11.86
CA GLY A 105 4.40 -5.76 12.05
C GLY A 105 3.57 -5.52 10.79
N ALA A 106 3.71 -4.33 10.20
CA ALA A 106 2.94 -3.94 9.02
C ALA A 106 3.18 -4.88 7.83
N GLY A 107 4.42 -5.16 7.46
CA GLY A 107 4.73 -6.02 6.32
C GLY A 107 4.30 -7.48 6.50
N SER A 108 4.36 -7.99 7.74
CA SER A 108 3.85 -9.33 8.05
C SER A 108 2.32 -9.42 7.91
N ILE A 109 1.58 -8.42 8.43
CA ILE A 109 0.11 -8.36 8.32
C ILE A 109 -0.29 -8.26 6.85
N ASP A 110 0.31 -7.32 6.12
CA ASP A 110 0.00 -7.05 4.73
C ASP A 110 0.18 -8.32 3.87
N THR A 111 1.35 -8.93 3.92
CA THR A 111 1.61 -10.14 3.13
C THR A 111 0.73 -11.32 3.56
N ALA A 112 0.53 -11.54 4.86
CA ALA A 112 -0.25 -12.66 5.36
C ALA A 112 -1.73 -12.56 4.96
N LEU A 113 -2.34 -11.38 5.10
CA LEU A 113 -3.75 -11.18 4.77
C LEU A 113 -3.99 -11.10 3.26
N ASN A 114 -3.08 -10.48 2.48
CA ASN A 114 -3.16 -10.53 1.03
C ASN A 114 -3.10 -11.98 0.52
N ASN A 115 -2.15 -12.80 1.04
CA ASN A 115 -2.07 -14.20 0.68
C ASN A 115 -3.36 -14.95 1.05
N TYR A 116 -3.85 -14.75 2.28
CA TYR A 116 -5.06 -15.42 2.74
C TYR A 116 -6.29 -15.08 1.90
N VAL A 117 -6.51 -13.78 1.63
CA VAL A 117 -7.64 -13.33 0.80
C VAL A 117 -7.48 -13.79 -0.64
N ALA A 118 -6.27 -13.79 -1.20
CA ALA A 118 -6.04 -14.27 -2.56
C ALA A 118 -6.35 -15.76 -2.73
N SER A 119 -6.11 -16.58 -1.68
CA SER A 119 -6.32 -18.04 -1.72
C SER A 119 -7.74 -18.47 -1.33
N HIS A 120 -8.47 -17.69 -0.50
CA HIS A 120 -9.74 -18.13 0.09
C HIS A 120 -10.96 -17.31 -0.34
N TYR A 121 -10.74 -16.17 -0.99
CA TYR A 121 -11.78 -15.23 -1.36
C TYR A 121 -11.65 -14.83 -2.83
N ASN A 122 -12.61 -14.08 -3.33
CA ASN A 122 -12.61 -13.64 -4.74
C ASN A 122 -11.97 -12.25 -4.92
N ALA A 123 -11.75 -11.86 -6.18
CA ALA A 123 -11.16 -10.58 -6.54
C ALA A 123 -11.95 -9.35 -6.02
N SER A 124 -13.27 -9.48 -5.85
CA SER A 124 -14.10 -8.44 -5.25
C SER A 124 -13.71 -8.16 -3.82
N GLN A 125 -13.54 -9.23 -3.01
CA GLN A 125 -13.14 -9.11 -1.61
C GLN A 125 -11.71 -8.60 -1.47
N MET A 126 -10.80 -8.99 -2.36
CA MET A 126 -9.45 -8.43 -2.42
C MET A 126 -9.47 -6.92 -2.70
N SER A 127 -10.29 -6.46 -3.64
CA SER A 127 -10.40 -5.03 -3.95
C SER A 127 -11.00 -4.25 -2.78
N PHE A 128 -12.01 -4.79 -2.11
CA PHE A 128 -12.58 -4.17 -0.90
C PHE A 128 -11.59 -4.16 0.27
N LEU A 129 -10.75 -5.19 0.43
CA LEU A 129 -9.67 -5.21 1.42
C LEU A 129 -8.82 -3.93 1.34
N HIS A 130 -8.39 -3.57 0.12
CA HIS A 130 -7.61 -2.36 -0.11
C HIS A 130 -8.44 -1.06 -0.02
N CYS A 131 -9.77 -1.11 -0.16
CA CYS A 131 -10.62 0.03 0.18
C CYS A 131 -10.60 0.30 1.70
N PHE A 132 -10.68 -0.74 2.53
CA PHE A 132 -10.62 -0.61 3.99
C PHE A 132 -9.24 -0.13 4.47
N TYR A 133 -8.15 -0.55 3.82
CA TYR A 133 -6.84 0.08 4.02
C TYR A 133 -6.90 1.60 3.77
N GLY A 134 -7.50 2.02 2.65
CA GLY A 134 -7.70 3.42 2.32
C GLY A 134 -8.48 4.20 3.39
N VAL A 135 -9.46 3.57 4.04
CA VAL A 135 -10.16 4.17 5.20
C VAL A 135 -9.18 4.44 6.33
N GLY A 136 -8.31 3.48 6.67
CA GLY A 136 -7.28 3.65 7.70
C GLY A 136 -6.33 4.81 7.40
N VAL A 137 -5.83 4.88 6.17
CA VAL A 137 -4.95 5.97 5.69
C VAL A 137 -5.64 7.35 5.77
N THR A 138 -6.96 7.40 5.55
CA THR A 138 -7.73 8.65 5.58
C THR A 138 -8.05 9.09 7.01
N VAL A 139 -8.33 8.15 7.91
CA VAL A 139 -8.72 8.43 9.30
C VAL A 139 -7.58 9.08 10.09
N SER A 140 -6.33 8.68 9.86
CA SER A 140 -5.19 9.18 10.64
C SER A 140 -4.93 10.68 10.51
N PRO A 141 -4.86 11.28 9.32
CA PRO A 141 -4.72 12.72 9.18
C PRO A 141 -5.90 13.47 9.78
N PHE A 142 -7.11 12.90 9.69
CA PHE A 142 -8.31 13.49 10.30
C PHE A 142 -8.22 13.53 11.82
N ILE A 143 -7.73 12.47 12.47
CA ILE A 143 -7.47 12.45 13.91
C ILE A 143 -6.51 13.59 14.30
N LEU A 144 -5.39 13.74 13.59
CA LEU A 144 -4.41 14.79 13.88
C LEU A 144 -4.98 16.20 13.62
N THR A 145 -5.78 16.37 12.57
CA THR A 145 -6.44 17.63 12.28
C THR A 145 -7.36 18.04 13.44
N LEU A 146 -8.13 17.11 14.01
CA LEU A 146 -8.98 17.38 15.17
C LEU A 146 -8.16 17.72 16.42
N VAL A 147 -7.04 17.03 16.65
CA VAL A 147 -6.14 17.31 17.77
C VAL A 147 -5.53 18.70 17.61
N PHE A 148 -5.01 19.04 16.43
CA PHE A 148 -4.31 20.31 16.18
C PHE A 148 -5.23 21.55 16.20
N ARG A 149 -6.55 21.38 16.14
CA ARG A 149 -7.49 22.49 16.37
C ARG A 149 -7.43 23.05 17.80
N ASN A 150 -7.13 22.18 18.77
CA ASN A 150 -7.18 22.52 20.19
C ASN A 150 -5.83 22.46 20.89
N ASP A 151 -4.87 21.75 20.30
CA ASP A 151 -3.56 21.49 20.89
C ASP A 151 -2.56 21.11 19.79
N THR A 152 -1.32 21.56 19.91
CA THR A 152 -0.23 21.20 18.98
C THR A 152 0.48 19.89 19.36
N ASN A 153 0.00 19.20 20.41
CA ASN A 153 0.62 17.98 20.90
C ASN A 153 0.28 16.77 20.03
N TRP A 154 1.14 16.48 19.06
CA TRP A 154 1.04 15.35 18.15
C TRP A 154 0.94 13.98 18.86
N ARG A 155 1.48 13.84 20.09
CA ARG A 155 1.41 12.60 20.89
C ARG A 155 -0.03 12.23 21.24
N ARG A 156 -0.94 13.21 21.41
CA ARG A 156 -2.37 12.93 21.61
C ARG A 156 -2.99 12.25 20.38
N GLY A 157 -2.59 12.67 19.18
CA GLY A 157 -3.02 12.00 17.93
C GLY A 157 -2.54 10.55 17.87
N TYR A 158 -1.28 10.30 18.20
CA TYR A 158 -0.76 8.94 18.35
C TYR A 158 -1.46 8.15 19.46
N GLY A 159 -1.80 8.78 20.59
CA GLY A 159 -2.57 8.16 21.68
C GLY A 159 -3.94 7.68 21.22
N ILE A 160 -4.68 8.52 20.47
CA ILE A 160 -5.98 8.13 19.89
C ILE A 160 -5.80 6.97 18.89
N ALA A 161 -4.83 7.07 17.98
CA ALA A 161 -4.52 6.01 17.04
C ALA A 161 -4.14 4.70 17.76
N THR A 162 -3.41 4.79 18.86
CA THR A 162 -3.05 3.64 19.72
C THR A 162 -4.28 2.96 20.31
N ILE A 163 -5.25 3.73 20.82
CA ILE A 163 -6.50 3.18 21.38
C ILE A 163 -7.25 2.40 20.28
N ILE A 164 -7.39 3.00 19.09
CA ILE A 164 -8.03 2.34 17.95
C ILE A 164 -7.27 1.07 17.58
N GLN A 165 -5.94 1.12 17.51
CA GLN A 165 -5.11 -0.03 17.14
C GLN A 165 -5.19 -1.16 18.17
N PHE A 166 -5.24 -0.86 19.47
CA PHE A 166 -5.48 -1.87 20.50
C PHE A 166 -6.88 -2.47 20.41
N ALA A 167 -7.91 -1.66 20.10
CA ALA A 167 -9.26 -2.20 19.87
C ALA A 167 -9.27 -3.16 18.67
N ILE A 168 -8.59 -2.81 17.56
CA ILE A 168 -8.43 -3.68 16.40
C ILE A 168 -7.65 -4.95 16.80
N ALA A 169 -6.55 -4.84 17.53
CA ALA A 169 -5.78 -5.99 18.01
C ALA A 169 -6.64 -6.91 18.88
N ALA A 170 -7.46 -6.35 19.78
CA ALA A 170 -8.39 -7.13 20.59
C ALA A 170 -9.41 -7.89 19.72
N ILE A 171 -10.02 -7.24 18.72
CA ILE A 171 -10.95 -7.88 17.78
C ILE A 171 -10.26 -9.03 17.04
N VAL A 172 -9.04 -8.82 16.53
CA VAL A 172 -8.28 -9.85 15.80
C VAL A 172 -7.91 -11.02 16.72
N ILE A 173 -7.47 -10.76 17.96
CA ILE A 173 -7.14 -11.79 18.96
C ILE A 173 -8.40 -12.60 19.34
N LEU A 174 -9.51 -11.94 19.62
CA LEU A 174 -10.78 -12.60 19.96
C LEU A 174 -11.34 -13.41 18.79
N SER A 175 -10.98 -13.08 17.55
CA SER A 175 -11.38 -13.83 16.37
C SER A 175 -10.59 -15.11 16.11
N LEU A 176 -9.49 -15.39 16.84
CA LEU A 176 -8.64 -16.56 16.62
C LEU A 176 -9.43 -17.90 16.56
N PRO A 177 -10.44 -18.15 17.42
CA PRO A 177 -11.24 -19.37 17.31
C PRO A 177 -12.04 -19.47 16.01
N LEU A 178 -12.39 -18.30 15.40
CA LEU A 178 -13.17 -18.24 14.17
C LEU A 178 -12.36 -18.74 12.96
N TRP A 179 -11.07 -18.43 12.90
CA TRP A 179 -10.17 -18.89 11.85
C TRP A 179 -10.10 -20.42 11.78
N ASN A 180 -10.08 -21.10 12.93
CA ASN A 180 -10.07 -22.56 12.99
C ASN A 180 -11.37 -23.19 12.50
N ARG A 181 -12.52 -22.48 12.63
CA ARG A 181 -13.84 -22.96 12.21
C ARG A 181 -14.12 -22.73 10.74
N VAL A 182 -13.44 -21.75 10.12
CA VAL A 182 -13.60 -21.40 8.71
C VAL A 182 -12.67 -22.21 7.82
N ARG A 183 -11.67 -22.86 8.41
CA ARG A 183 -10.69 -23.68 7.69
C ARG A 183 -11.40 -24.83 6.96
N ASP A 184 -11.31 -24.82 5.64
CA ASP A 184 -11.88 -25.85 4.79
C ASP A 184 -11.03 -27.14 4.86
N LYS A 185 -11.66 -28.32 4.78
CA LYS A 185 -10.94 -29.60 4.86
C LYS A 185 -10.03 -29.84 3.66
N ASN A 186 -10.24 -29.11 2.56
CA ASN A 186 -9.46 -29.19 1.31
C ASN A 186 -8.38 -28.11 1.21
N GLU A 187 -8.21 -27.26 2.23
CA GLU A 187 -7.16 -26.25 2.22
C GLU A 187 -5.77 -26.86 2.20
N ILE A 188 -4.89 -26.25 1.42
CA ILE A 188 -3.46 -26.52 1.53
C ILE A 188 -3.04 -26.18 2.95
N SER A 189 -2.53 -27.20 3.66
CA SER A 189 -2.04 -26.99 5.04
C SER A 189 -1.00 -25.88 5.02
N GLU A 190 -1.09 -24.94 5.98
CA GLU A 190 -0.08 -23.88 6.14
C GLU A 190 1.35 -24.45 6.25
N SER A 191 1.47 -25.70 6.68
CA SER A 191 2.74 -26.45 6.68
C SER A 191 3.26 -26.78 5.29
N ALA A 192 2.39 -26.81 4.26
CA ALA A 192 2.78 -27.05 2.87
C ALA A 192 3.26 -25.76 2.15
N ILE A 193 3.15 -24.58 2.78
CA ILE A 193 3.63 -23.31 2.23
C ILE A 193 5.14 -23.40 2.03
N LYS A 194 5.57 -23.21 0.79
CA LYS A 194 6.99 -23.20 0.41
C LYS A 194 7.63 -21.85 0.74
N SER A 195 8.72 -21.87 1.49
CA SER A 195 9.61 -20.73 1.59
C SER A 195 10.49 -20.69 0.34
N LEU A 196 10.49 -19.59 -0.37
CA LEU A 196 11.37 -19.33 -1.50
C LEU A 196 12.29 -18.16 -1.18
N SER A 197 13.55 -18.27 -1.53
CA SER A 197 14.41 -17.10 -1.58
C SER A 197 14.05 -16.23 -2.79
N VAL A 198 14.42 -14.95 -2.76
CA VAL A 198 14.18 -14.02 -3.88
C VAL A 198 14.82 -14.54 -5.16
N ILE A 199 16.01 -15.19 -5.07
CA ILE A 199 16.71 -15.78 -6.21
C ILE A 199 15.92 -16.96 -6.80
N GLU A 200 15.41 -17.85 -5.97
CA GLU A 200 14.58 -18.98 -6.42
C GLU A 200 13.27 -18.48 -7.03
N ALA A 201 12.59 -17.53 -6.39
CA ALA A 201 11.39 -16.89 -6.91
C ALA A 201 11.64 -16.25 -8.30
N SER A 202 12.78 -15.58 -8.48
CA SER A 202 13.14 -14.92 -9.75
C SER A 202 13.33 -15.88 -10.93
N LYS A 203 13.57 -17.17 -10.67
CA LYS A 203 13.71 -18.22 -11.70
C LYS A 203 12.35 -18.76 -12.16
N ILE A 204 11.28 -18.51 -11.42
CA ILE A 204 9.93 -18.94 -11.79
C ILE A 204 9.46 -18.08 -12.97
N ARG A 205 9.00 -18.75 -14.02
CA ARG A 205 8.52 -18.08 -15.23
C ARG A 205 7.35 -17.15 -14.90
N GLY A 206 7.45 -15.88 -15.26
CA GLY A 206 6.41 -14.86 -15.06
C GLY A 206 6.59 -14.03 -13.79
N VAL A 207 7.34 -14.48 -12.79
CA VAL A 207 7.53 -13.75 -11.52
C VAL A 207 8.21 -12.40 -11.74
N LYS A 208 9.25 -12.32 -12.58
CA LYS A 208 9.91 -11.04 -12.90
C LYS A 208 8.95 -10.05 -13.57
N VAL A 209 8.02 -10.52 -14.38
CA VAL A 209 7.00 -9.68 -15.02
C VAL A 209 6.02 -9.17 -13.96
N MET A 210 5.60 -10.03 -13.03
CA MET A 210 4.74 -9.63 -11.92
C MET A 210 5.44 -8.58 -11.03
N TRP A 211 6.73 -8.78 -10.70
CA TRP A 211 7.52 -7.80 -9.95
C TRP A 211 7.62 -6.45 -10.67
N LEU A 212 7.82 -6.46 -11.99
CA LEU A 212 7.81 -5.24 -12.79
C LEU A 212 6.49 -4.49 -12.69
N LEU A 213 5.36 -5.21 -12.73
CA LEU A 213 4.02 -4.62 -12.58
C LEU A 213 3.85 -3.95 -11.21
N PHE A 214 4.26 -4.62 -10.12
CA PHE A 214 4.21 -4.06 -8.77
C PHE A 214 5.12 -2.84 -8.63
N LEU A 215 6.37 -2.93 -9.13
CA LEU A 215 7.31 -1.81 -9.13
C LEU A 215 6.71 -0.58 -9.82
N CYS A 216 6.21 -0.75 -11.06
CA CYS A 216 5.70 0.36 -11.86
C CYS A 216 4.43 0.98 -11.23
N THR A 217 3.48 0.14 -10.81
CA THR A 217 2.24 0.60 -10.17
C THR A 217 2.54 1.44 -8.92
N CYS A 218 3.39 0.93 -8.02
CA CYS A 218 3.74 1.63 -6.79
C CYS A 218 4.63 2.85 -7.02
N SER A 219 5.54 2.81 -8.01
CA SER A 219 6.34 3.97 -8.41
C SER A 219 5.46 5.12 -8.89
N ILE A 220 4.46 4.84 -9.73
CA ILE A 220 3.50 5.86 -10.18
C ILE A 220 2.70 6.39 -8.99
N GLU A 221 2.14 5.49 -8.16
CA GLU A 221 1.30 5.83 -7.02
C GLU A 221 1.97 6.82 -6.08
N LEU A 222 3.15 6.48 -5.58
CA LEU A 222 3.83 7.29 -4.57
C LEU A 222 4.50 8.52 -5.16
N THR A 223 4.94 8.48 -6.42
CA THR A 223 5.48 9.68 -7.08
C THR A 223 4.39 10.72 -7.31
N VAL A 224 3.18 10.30 -7.71
CA VAL A 224 2.02 11.19 -7.83
C VAL A 224 1.65 11.77 -6.47
N GLY A 225 1.56 10.94 -5.43
CA GLY A 225 1.25 11.40 -4.07
C GLY A 225 2.25 12.42 -3.53
N ALA A 226 3.54 12.26 -3.84
CA ALA A 226 4.59 13.12 -3.32
C ALA A 226 4.75 14.45 -4.09
N TRP A 227 4.55 14.46 -5.42
CA TRP A 227 5.00 15.56 -6.26
C TRP A 227 3.91 16.27 -7.06
N SER A 228 2.66 15.77 -7.07
CA SER A 228 1.58 16.37 -7.86
C SER A 228 1.27 17.82 -7.48
N SER A 229 1.29 18.17 -6.20
CA SER A 229 1.07 19.55 -5.76
C SER A 229 2.18 20.48 -6.23
N THR A 230 3.44 20.11 -6.03
CA THR A 230 4.59 20.89 -6.49
C THR A 230 4.58 21.06 -8.01
N PHE A 231 4.27 20.00 -8.76
CA PHE A 231 4.12 20.05 -10.21
C PHE A 231 3.04 21.05 -10.64
N LEU A 232 1.88 21.07 -9.97
CA LEU A 232 0.80 21.98 -10.31
C LEU A 232 1.17 23.44 -10.05
N VAL A 233 1.83 23.73 -8.95
CA VAL A 233 2.28 25.09 -8.62
C VAL A 233 3.35 25.55 -9.61
N GLU A 234 4.43 24.79 -9.76
CA GLU A 234 5.60 25.23 -10.51
C GLU A 234 5.45 25.11 -12.03
N SER A 235 4.67 24.15 -12.51
CA SER A 235 4.58 23.88 -13.94
C SER A 235 3.22 24.21 -14.58
N ARG A 236 2.18 24.41 -13.77
CA ARG A 236 0.81 24.70 -14.26
C ARG A 236 0.22 26.01 -13.70
N GLY A 237 0.99 26.75 -12.88
CA GLY A 237 0.58 28.03 -12.34
C GLY A 237 -0.63 27.94 -11.39
N ALA A 238 -0.88 26.78 -10.77
CA ALA A 238 -1.94 26.63 -9.79
C ALA A 238 -1.58 27.38 -8.50
N THR A 239 -2.59 27.89 -7.79
CA THR A 239 -2.40 28.41 -6.44
C THR A 239 -2.02 27.28 -5.48
N GLU A 240 -1.29 27.60 -4.41
CA GLU A 240 -0.92 26.62 -3.38
C GLU A 240 -2.13 25.93 -2.77
N GLU A 241 -3.22 26.70 -2.54
CA GLU A 241 -4.48 26.20 -2.01
C GLU A 241 -5.12 25.15 -2.95
N LEU A 242 -5.19 25.44 -4.25
CA LEU A 242 -5.73 24.53 -5.26
C LEU A 242 -4.86 23.26 -5.36
N ALA A 243 -3.55 23.43 -5.36
CA ALA A 243 -2.60 22.33 -5.45
C ALA A 243 -2.63 21.41 -4.22
N ALA A 244 -2.75 21.95 -3.00
CA ALA A 244 -2.88 21.17 -1.78
C ALA A 244 -4.14 20.29 -1.79
N GLY A 245 -5.27 20.79 -2.29
CA GLY A 245 -6.51 20.01 -2.43
C GLY A 245 -6.42 18.86 -3.44
N THR A 246 -5.49 18.93 -4.36
CA THR A 246 -5.40 17.98 -5.49
C THR A 246 -5.03 16.56 -5.07
N ILE A 247 -4.21 16.40 -4.04
CA ILE A 247 -3.84 15.07 -3.49
C ILE A 247 -5.11 14.33 -3.03
N THR A 248 -6.06 15.06 -2.46
CA THR A 248 -7.36 14.47 -2.06
C THR A 248 -8.11 13.91 -3.26
N PHE A 249 -8.15 14.63 -4.39
CA PHE A 249 -8.79 14.15 -5.62
C PHE A 249 -8.09 12.91 -6.19
N TYR A 250 -6.76 12.86 -6.14
CA TYR A 250 -6.01 11.69 -6.56
C TYR A 250 -6.37 10.45 -5.73
N TYR A 251 -6.33 10.55 -4.40
CA TYR A 251 -6.69 9.42 -3.52
C TYR A 251 -8.17 9.08 -3.56
N LEU A 252 -9.05 10.05 -3.80
CA LEU A 252 -10.47 9.80 -4.06
C LEU A 252 -10.64 8.97 -5.35
N GLY A 253 -9.93 9.32 -6.42
CA GLY A 253 -9.88 8.54 -7.66
C GLY A 253 -9.41 7.11 -7.40
N MET A 254 -8.32 6.94 -6.63
CA MET A 254 -7.79 5.62 -6.28
C MET A 254 -8.78 4.78 -5.48
N THR A 255 -9.39 5.35 -4.46
CA THR A 255 -10.41 4.67 -3.63
C THR A 255 -11.63 4.29 -4.48
N SER A 256 -12.07 5.20 -5.35
CA SER A 256 -13.15 4.93 -6.31
C SER A 256 -12.80 3.80 -7.27
N GLY A 257 -11.56 3.78 -7.78
CA GLY A 257 -11.06 2.71 -8.66
C GLY A 257 -11.05 1.35 -7.96
N ARG A 258 -10.57 1.28 -6.71
CA ARG A 258 -10.61 0.06 -5.88
C ARG A 258 -12.03 -0.39 -5.61
N PHE A 259 -12.93 0.54 -5.29
CA PHE A 259 -14.34 0.24 -5.06
C PHE A 259 -15.02 -0.30 -6.33
N LEU A 260 -14.87 0.40 -7.46
CA LEU A 260 -15.41 -0.03 -8.74
C LEU A 260 -14.84 -1.39 -9.16
N SER A 261 -13.54 -1.61 -8.95
CA SER A 261 -12.91 -2.92 -9.15
C SER A 261 -13.60 -4.01 -8.32
N GLY A 262 -13.88 -3.74 -7.05
CA GLY A 262 -14.60 -4.68 -6.17
C GLY A 262 -16.00 -5.04 -6.68
N VAL A 263 -16.73 -4.07 -7.23
CA VAL A 263 -18.05 -4.30 -7.83
C VAL A 263 -17.92 -5.06 -9.16
N LEU A 264 -17.02 -4.64 -10.04
CA LEU A 264 -16.84 -5.22 -11.37
C LEU A 264 -16.25 -6.63 -11.32
N ALA A 265 -15.41 -6.95 -10.35
CA ALA A 265 -14.79 -8.27 -10.19
C ALA A 265 -15.79 -9.41 -9.92
N ARG A 266 -17.05 -9.09 -9.63
CA ARG A 266 -18.14 -10.06 -9.57
C ARG A 266 -18.55 -10.59 -10.95
N LYS A 267 -18.27 -9.84 -12.02
CA LYS A 267 -18.71 -10.16 -13.40
C LYS A 267 -17.53 -10.19 -14.38
N ILE A 268 -16.42 -9.56 -14.07
CA ILE A 268 -15.29 -9.35 -14.96
C ILE A 268 -14.03 -9.92 -14.32
N HIS A 269 -13.26 -10.70 -15.08
CA HIS A 269 -12.02 -11.30 -14.61
C HIS A 269 -10.95 -10.24 -14.30
N SER A 270 -10.14 -10.47 -13.26
CA SER A 270 -9.08 -9.55 -12.79
C SER A 270 -8.13 -9.08 -13.89
N ARG A 271 -7.76 -9.93 -14.84
CA ARG A 271 -6.92 -9.55 -16.00
C ARG A 271 -7.55 -8.48 -16.88
N THR A 272 -8.88 -8.50 -17.03
CA THR A 272 -9.62 -7.48 -17.79
C THR A 272 -9.69 -6.18 -17.01
N ILE A 273 -9.92 -6.24 -15.70
CA ILE A 273 -9.91 -5.07 -14.81
C ILE A 273 -8.54 -4.38 -14.84
N ILE A 274 -7.45 -5.13 -14.73
CA ILE A 274 -6.07 -4.61 -14.86
C ILE A 274 -5.89 -3.89 -16.20
N THR A 275 -6.42 -4.45 -17.28
CA THR A 275 -6.29 -3.83 -18.61
C THR A 275 -7.09 -2.54 -18.72
N ILE A 276 -8.34 -2.53 -18.25
CA ILE A 276 -9.18 -1.31 -18.23
C ILE A 276 -8.50 -0.24 -17.38
N GLY A 277 -8.04 -0.58 -16.16
CA GLY A 277 -7.31 0.33 -15.30
C GLY A 277 -6.05 0.88 -15.96
N SER A 278 -5.27 0.03 -16.63
CA SER A 278 -4.06 0.46 -17.35
C SER A 278 -4.38 1.40 -18.52
N VAL A 279 -5.47 1.19 -19.24
CA VAL A 279 -5.90 2.10 -20.34
C VAL A 279 -6.32 3.46 -19.79
N ILE A 280 -7.15 3.48 -18.73
CA ILE A 280 -7.57 4.72 -18.06
C ILE A 280 -6.33 5.48 -17.56
N LEU A 281 -5.40 4.78 -16.90
CA LEU A 281 -4.14 5.34 -16.41
C LEU A 281 -3.33 5.98 -17.54
N GLY A 282 -3.20 5.29 -18.68
CA GLY A 282 -2.44 5.80 -19.83
C GLY A 282 -3.06 7.08 -20.43
N ILE A 283 -4.37 7.09 -20.63
CA ILE A 283 -5.09 8.27 -21.11
C ILE A 283 -4.90 9.44 -20.15
N ALA A 284 -5.02 9.18 -18.85
CA ALA A 284 -4.88 10.20 -17.83
C ALA A 284 -3.45 10.75 -17.73
N LEU A 285 -2.42 9.91 -17.87
CA LEU A 285 -1.02 10.33 -17.90
C LEU A 285 -0.69 11.18 -19.13
N LEU A 286 -1.22 10.83 -20.30
CA LEU A 286 -1.10 11.64 -21.50
C LEU A 286 -1.78 12.99 -21.32
N MET A 287 -3.00 12.99 -20.77
CA MET A 287 -3.75 14.21 -20.47
C MET A 287 -2.97 15.12 -19.50
N LEU A 288 -2.39 14.57 -18.41
CA LEU A 288 -1.57 15.29 -17.45
C LEU A 288 -0.33 15.91 -18.11
N THR A 289 0.31 15.17 -19.01
CA THR A 289 1.57 15.58 -19.65
C THR A 289 1.36 16.70 -20.66
N ILE A 290 0.28 16.62 -21.43
CA ILE A 290 0.02 17.56 -22.55
C ILE A 290 -0.66 18.84 -22.07
N THR A 291 -1.50 18.78 -21.04
CA THR A 291 -2.29 19.94 -20.62
C THR A 291 -1.45 21.02 -19.93
N ASN A 292 -1.75 22.28 -20.24
CA ASN A 292 -1.26 23.43 -19.48
C ASN A 292 -2.31 24.02 -18.53
N ASN A 293 -3.53 23.47 -18.53
CA ASN A 293 -4.62 23.91 -17.67
C ASN A 293 -4.63 23.14 -16.36
N SER A 294 -4.56 23.85 -15.22
CA SER A 294 -4.52 23.27 -13.87
C SER A 294 -5.76 22.42 -13.56
N TYR A 295 -6.96 22.84 -14.00
CA TYR A 295 -8.19 22.08 -13.74
C TYR A 295 -8.22 20.75 -14.51
N ILE A 296 -7.71 20.76 -15.76
CA ILE A 296 -7.59 19.54 -16.56
C ILE A 296 -6.53 18.62 -15.93
N ALA A 297 -5.43 19.18 -15.42
CA ALA A 297 -4.41 18.40 -14.69
C ALA A 297 -4.98 17.76 -13.42
N ILE A 298 -5.83 18.46 -12.66
CA ILE A 298 -6.52 17.92 -11.48
C ILE A 298 -7.45 16.76 -11.87
N ALA A 299 -8.24 16.93 -12.94
CA ALA A 299 -9.09 15.85 -13.45
C ALA A 299 -8.24 14.63 -13.91
N ALA A 300 -7.09 14.88 -14.54
CA ALA A 300 -6.16 13.82 -14.91
C ALA A 300 -5.62 13.08 -13.68
N LEU A 301 -5.27 13.78 -12.60
CA LEU A 301 -4.81 13.16 -11.35
C LEU A 301 -5.88 12.26 -10.72
N PHE A 302 -7.15 12.68 -10.72
CA PHE A 302 -8.25 11.81 -10.31
C PHE A 302 -8.32 10.54 -11.17
N LEU A 303 -8.22 10.67 -12.50
CA LEU A 303 -8.25 9.54 -13.42
C LEU A 303 -7.01 8.64 -13.30
N ILE A 304 -5.83 9.20 -12.97
CA ILE A 304 -4.63 8.41 -12.65
C ILE A 304 -4.91 7.54 -11.43
N GLY A 305 -5.48 8.10 -10.37
CA GLY A 305 -5.90 7.34 -9.20
C GLY A 305 -6.92 6.25 -9.55
N LEU A 306 -7.96 6.60 -10.31
CA LEU A 306 -9.01 5.68 -10.75
C LEU A 306 -8.45 4.48 -11.55
N GLY A 307 -7.51 4.73 -12.45
CA GLY A 307 -6.88 3.70 -13.28
C GLY A 307 -5.85 2.86 -12.53
N ASN A 308 -5.04 3.48 -11.65
CA ASN A 308 -3.99 2.77 -10.91
C ASN A 308 -4.55 1.97 -9.72
N GLY A 309 -5.60 2.47 -9.06
CA GLY A 309 -6.17 1.87 -7.85
C GLY A 309 -6.54 0.38 -7.97
N PRO A 310 -7.15 -0.08 -9.07
CA PRO A 310 -7.48 -1.49 -9.28
C PRO A 310 -6.29 -2.42 -9.49
N LEU A 311 -5.12 -1.92 -9.92
CA LEU A 311 -4.02 -2.77 -10.38
C LEU A 311 -3.46 -3.62 -9.24
N PHE A 312 -3.04 -2.99 -8.16
CA PHE A 312 -2.40 -3.65 -7.03
C PHE A 312 -3.23 -4.80 -6.43
N PRO A 313 -4.51 -4.63 -6.04
CA PRO A 313 -5.32 -5.70 -5.48
C PRO A 313 -5.58 -6.85 -6.46
N ASN A 314 -5.80 -6.54 -7.74
CA ASN A 314 -6.03 -7.59 -8.75
C ASN A 314 -4.75 -8.37 -9.09
N LEU A 315 -3.57 -7.73 -9.08
CA LEU A 315 -2.29 -8.42 -9.24
C LEU A 315 -2.01 -9.37 -8.07
N ASN A 316 -2.29 -8.94 -6.82
CA ASN A 316 -2.20 -9.81 -5.65
C ASN A 316 -3.14 -11.01 -5.76
N TYR A 317 -4.39 -10.78 -6.13
CA TYR A 317 -5.39 -11.83 -6.31
C TYR A 317 -4.97 -12.88 -7.35
N LEU A 318 -4.31 -12.46 -8.43
CA LEU A 318 -3.85 -13.37 -9.48
C LEU A 318 -2.62 -14.22 -9.08
N THR A 319 -1.93 -13.90 -7.98
CA THR A 319 -0.69 -14.60 -7.62
C THR A 319 -0.89 -16.09 -7.36
N PRO A 320 -1.83 -16.54 -6.51
CA PRO A 320 -2.06 -17.98 -6.33
C PRO A 320 -2.59 -18.65 -7.60
N GLU A 321 -3.44 -17.98 -8.40
CA GLU A 321 -3.93 -18.50 -9.69
C GLU A 321 -2.80 -18.76 -10.69
N GLN A 322 -1.81 -17.88 -10.74
CA GLN A 322 -0.73 -17.94 -11.72
C GLN A 322 0.43 -18.84 -11.32
N PHE A 323 0.73 -18.93 -10.03
CA PHE A 323 1.96 -19.56 -9.52
C PHE A 323 1.73 -20.73 -8.55
N GLY A 324 0.47 -21.00 -8.20
CA GLY A 324 0.08 -22.02 -7.24
C GLY A 324 0.04 -21.51 -5.79
N GLU A 325 -0.92 -22.01 -5.02
CA GLU A 325 -1.19 -21.56 -3.64
C GLU A 325 -0.01 -21.82 -2.71
N GLU A 326 0.70 -22.96 -2.88
CA GLU A 326 1.86 -23.31 -2.04
C GLU A 326 3.02 -22.31 -2.09
N ARG A 327 3.14 -21.55 -3.19
CA ARG A 327 4.19 -20.53 -3.41
C ARG A 327 3.69 -19.12 -3.18
N SER A 328 2.38 -18.95 -3.10
CA SER A 328 1.70 -17.65 -3.09
C SER A 328 2.23 -16.73 -1.98
N ALA A 329 2.34 -17.21 -0.74
CA ALA A 329 2.82 -16.40 0.38
C ALA A 329 4.25 -15.86 0.18
N ALA A 330 5.16 -16.70 -0.36
CA ALA A 330 6.53 -16.29 -0.63
C ALA A 330 6.60 -15.28 -1.78
N LEU A 331 5.78 -15.48 -2.82
CA LEU A 331 5.75 -14.60 -3.99
C LEU A 331 5.09 -13.27 -3.68
N ILE A 332 3.99 -13.25 -2.91
CA ILE A 332 3.36 -11.99 -2.43
C ILE A 332 4.35 -11.23 -1.56
N GLY A 333 5.06 -11.90 -0.64
CA GLY A 333 6.09 -11.24 0.17
C GLY A 333 7.21 -10.63 -0.68
N ALA A 334 7.67 -11.31 -1.73
CA ALA A 334 8.66 -10.76 -2.66
C ALA A 334 8.08 -9.61 -3.52
N GLN A 335 6.81 -9.68 -3.91
CA GLN A 335 6.10 -8.60 -4.61
C GLN A 335 6.01 -7.33 -3.75
N MET A 336 5.68 -7.49 -2.45
CA MET A 336 5.65 -6.37 -1.51
C MET A 336 7.03 -5.74 -1.32
N ALA A 337 8.09 -6.56 -1.23
CA ALA A 337 9.46 -6.05 -1.14
C ALA A 337 9.84 -5.23 -2.40
N VAL A 338 9.48 -5.69 -3.59
CA VAL A 338 9.72 -4.96 -4.84
C VAL A 338 8.84 -3.70 -4.92
N ALA A 339 7.58 -3.76 -4.48
CA ALA A 339 6.71 -2.60 -4.36
C ALA A 339 7.34 -1.51 -3.47
N ASN A 340 7.88 -1.89 -2.30
CA ASN A 340 8.54 -0.97 -1.39
C ASN A 340 9.78 -0.29 -2.01
N ILE A 341 10.51 -0.97 -2.90
CA ILE A 341 11.59 -0.35 -3.68
C ILE A 341 11.03 0.78 -4.56
N GLY A 342 9.93 0.53 -5.26
CA GLY A 342 9.24 1.53 -6.07
C GLY A 342 8.73 2.72 -5.25
N ILE A 343 8.13 2.43 -4.09
CA ILE A 343 7.58 3.39 -3.14
C ILE A 343 8.65 4.38 -2.65
N VAL A 344 9.84 3.90 -2.32
CA VAL A 344 10.91 4.71 -1.73
C VAL A 344 11.75 5.38 -2.82
N ILE A 345 12.20 4.61 -3.81
CA ILE A 345 13.21 5.10 -4.76
C ILE A 345 12.60 6.03 -5.80
N SER A 346 11.39 5.75 -6.30
CA SER A 346 10.84 6.51 -7.41
C SER A 346 10.53 7.98 -7.07
N PRO A 347 9.85 8.32 -5.95
CA PRO A 347 9.66 9.72 -5.58
C PRO A 347 10.97 10.46 -5.32
N LEU A 348 11.96 9.75 -4.73
CA LEU A 348 13.27 10.33 -4.43
C LEU A 348 14.03 10.67 -5.73
N LEU A 349 14.07 9.74 -6.68
CA LEU A 349 14.69 9.97 -7.99
C LEU A 349 14.01 11.13 -8.73
N PHE A 350 12.67 11.17 -8.70
CA PHE A 350 11.97 12.29 -9.34
C PHE A 350 12.31 13.62 -8.66
N GLY A 351 12.44 13.65 -7.33
CA GLY A 351 12.85 14.86 -6.60
C GLY A 351 14.16 15.44 -7.12
N PHE A 352 15.19 14.60 -7.30
CA PHE A 352 16.47 15.03 -7.89
C PHE A 352 16.32 15.48 -9.36
N LEU A 353 15.59 14.73 -10.16
CA LEU A 353 15.36 15.06 -11.56
C LEU A 353 14.53 16.33 -11.73
N GLY A 354 13.47 16.49 -10.94
CA GLY A 354 12.61 17.67 -10.95
C GLY A 354 13.35 18.93 -10.52
N GLN A 355 14.24 18.83 -9.53
CA GLN A 355 15.10 19.93 -9.12
C GLN A 355 16.14 20.32 -10.19
N ALA A 356 16.73 19.34 -10.87
CA ALA A 356 17.77 19.57 -11.86
C ALA A 356 17.23 20.00 -13.23
N LEU A 357 16.10 19.45 -13.67
CA LEU A 357 15.55 19.59 -15.03
C LEU A 357 14.20 20.32 -15.08
N GLY A 358 13.64 20.65 -13.91
CA GLY A 358 12.34 21.32 -13.78
C GLY A 358 11.17 20.36 -13.60
N MET A 359 10.15 20.82 -12.86
CA MET A 359 8.94 20.03 -12.54
C MET A 359 8.10 19.66 -13.77
N GLY A 360 8.27 20.29 -14.91
CA GLY A 360 7.64 19.92 -16.18
C GLY A 360 7.95 18.49 -16.64
N LEU A 361 9.04 17.90 -16.15
CA LEU A 361 9.42 16.50 -16.42
C LEU A 361 8.43 15.47 -15.79
N PHE A 362 7.57 15.86 -14.84
CA PHE A 362 6.73 14.99 -14.05
C PHE A 362 5.90 14.00 -14.88
N GLY A 363 5.14 14.50 -15.84
CA GLY A 363 4.31 13.66 -16.72
C GLY A 363 5.14 12.65 -17.52
N TYR A 364 6.29 13.06 -18.05
CA TYR A 364 7.20 12.18 -18.82
C TYR A 364 7.82 11.10 -17.93
N TYR A 365 8.18 11.43 -16.69
CA TYR A 365 8.68 10.48 -15.72
C TYR A 365 7.64 9.39 -15.38
N LEU A 366 6.39 9.77 -15.19
CA LEU A 366 5.32 8.82 -14.96
C LEU A 366 5.02 7.97 -16.20
N LEU A 367 5.08 8.56 -17.41
CA LEU A 367 4.93 7.83 -18.67
C LEU A 367 6.04 6.80 -18.90
N PHE A 368 7.25 7.04 -18.40
CA PHE A 368 8.34 6.05 -18.42
C PHE A 368 7.96 4.77 -17.66
N PHE A 369 7.49 4.88 -16.41
CA PHE A 369 7.01 3.71 -15.65
C PHE A 369 5.77 3.08 -16.27
N TYR A 370 4.88 3.90 -16.82
CA TYR A 370 3.69 3.41 -17.52
C TYR A 370 4.06 2.58 -18.76
N GLY A 371 5.07 2.96 -19.51
CA GLY A 371 5.57 2.18 -20.65
C GLY A 371 5.98 0.75 -20.23
N PHE A 372 6.74 0.63 -19.14
CA PHE A 372 7.11 -0.67 -18.58
C PHE A 372 5.90 -1.44 -18.02
N LEU A 373 4.94 -0.74 -17.41
CA LEU A 373 3.69 -1.34 -16.93
C LEU A 373 2.91 -1.96 -18.11
N VAL A 374 2.75 -1.26 -19.22
CA VAL A 374 2.05 -1.78 -20.41
C VAL A 374 2.77 -3.01 -20.96
N ILE A 375 4.10 -2.96 -21.10
CA ILE A 375 4.90 -4.12 -21.51
C ILE A 375 4.65 -5.30 -20.55
N GLY A 376 4.67 -5.05 -19.24
CA GLY A 376 4.39 -6.04 -18.21
C GLY A 376 2.99 -6.65 -18.35
N VAL A 377 1.95 -5.85 -18.57
CA VAL A 377 0.56 -6.31 -18.75
C VAL A 377 0.45 -7.21 -20.01
N ILE A 378 1.06 -6.81 -21.11
CA ILE A 378 1.06 -7.58 -22.35
C ILE A 378 1.79 -8.93 -22.16
N LEU A 379 2.97 -8.91 -21.54
CA LEU A 379 3.76 -10.12 -21.27
C LEU A 379 3.03 -11.06 -20.30
N ASN A 380 2.44 -10.54 -19.22
CA ASN A 380 1.66 -11.34 -18.27
C ASN A 380 0.48 -12.03 -18.97
N ARG A 381 -0.27 -11.29 -19.80
CA ARG A 381 -1.35 -11.88 -20.60
C ARG A 381 -0.89 -12.99 -21.53
N LYS A 382 0.23 -12.79 -22.24
CA LYS A 382 0.78 -13.82 -23.17
C LYS A 382 1.22 -15.08 -22.43
N GLN A 383 1.83 -14.94 -21.24
CA GLN A 383 2.35 -16.08 -20.48
C GLN A 383 1.24 -16.97 -19.91
N PHE A 384 0.13 -16.39 -19.49
CA PHE A 384 -0.96 -17.09 -18.81
C PHE A 384 -2.24 -17.24 -19.64
N ARG A 385 -2.18 -16.91 -20.94
CA ARG A 385 -3.32 -17.06 -21.87
C ARG A 385 -3.70 -18.51 -22.17
N LYS A 386 -2.79 -19.47 -21.94
CA LYS A 386 -3.01 -20.90 -22.26
C LYS A 386 -3.67 -21.68 -21.12
N ASN A 387 -3.89 -21.07 -19.94
CA ASN A 387 -4.41 -21.74 -18.76
C ASN A 387 -5.85 -21.33 -18.41
N GLY A 388 -6.58 -20.70 -19.34
CA GLY A 388 -7.98 -20.30 -19.17
C GLY A 388 -8.81 -20.67 -20.40
#